data_cca0e955158b11eba220383f1cff7975
#
_entry.id   cca0e955158b11eba220383f1cff7975
#
_cell.length_a   1.000
_cell.length_b   1.000
_cell.length_c   1.000
_cell.angle_alpha   90.00
_cell.angle_beta   90.00
_cell.angle_gamma   90.00
#
_symmetry.space_group_name_H-M   'P 1'
#
loop_
_entity.id
_entity.type
_entity.pdbx_description
1 polymer ?
#
loop_
_entity_poly.entity_id
_entity_poly.type
_entity_poly.pdbx_seq_one_letter_code
_entity_poly.pdbx_strand_id
1 'polypeptide(L)'
;IKGSEKICIIGANGAGKTTLLKKIAEELMNRNDIKAEYMPQNYEDLLELSVTPVDYLDKTGDKEERTRIRTYLGSLKYTPDEMEHPIRELSGGQKAKVLLLRMSLSGANVLILDEPTRNFSPLSGPVIRKMLREFPGAVISISHDRKYIEEVCDKIYQLNPNGLQLISE
;
A
#
# COMPACT_ATOMS: atom_id res chain seq x y z
N ILE A 1 1.37 -17.73 -4.60
CA ILE A 1 1.86 -16.89 -3.50
C ILE A 1 1.86 -17.75 -2.26
N LYS A 2 2.95 -17.76 -1.53
CA LYS A 2 3.09 -18.53 -0.27
C LYS A 2 3.53 -17.61 0.86
N GLY A 3 2.79 -17.67 1.98
CA GLY A 3 3.16 -16.92 3.18
C GLY A 3 3.23 -15.41 2.96
N SER A 4 4.35 -14.79 3.35
CA SER A 4 4.58 -13.34 3.32
C SER A 4 5.31 -12.85 2.06
N GLU A 5 5.27 -13.60 0.96
CA GLU A 5 5.94 -13.22 -0.30
C GLU A 5 5.49 -11.84 -0.79
N LYS A 6 6.46 -11.07 -1.29
CA LYS A 6 6.24 -9.77 -1.94
C LYS A 6 6.44 -9.94 -3.44
N ILE A 7 5.38 -9.77 -4.21
CA ILE A 7 5.35 -10.01 -5.65
C ILE A 7 5.14 -8.70 -6.39
N CYS A 8 5.94 -8.47 -7.42
CA CYS A 8 5.74 -7.39 -8.36
C CYS A 8 5.37 -7.91 -9.75
N ILE A 9 4.35 -7.32 -10.36
CA ILE A 9 3.96 -7.55 -11.75
C ILE A 9 4.44 -6.38 -12.59
N ILE A 10 5.32 -6.63 -13.55
CA ILE A 10 5.81 -5.66 -14.51
C ILE A 10 5.30 -5.98 -15.92
N GLY A 11 5.50 -5.06 -16.86
CA GLY A 11 5.10 -5.24 -18.26
C GLY A 11 4.85 -3.90 -18.95
N ALA A 12 4.68 -3.92 -20.26
CA ALA A 12 4.43 -2.73 -21.05
C ALA A 12 3.16 -1.97 -20.60
N ASN A 13 3.12 -0.67 -20.87
CA ASN A 13 1.90 0.10 -20.69
C ASN A 13 0.79 -0.46 -21.60
N GLY A 14 -0.43 -0.58 -21.07
CA GLY A 14 -1.53 -1.19 -21.81
C GLY A 14 -1.55 -2.73 -21.86
N ALA A 15 -0.57 -3.41 -21.26
CA ALA A 15 -0.54 -4.89 -21.23
C ALA A 15 -1.65 -5.54 -20.38
N GLY A 16 -2.48 -4.75 -19.68
CA GLY A 16 -3.57 -5.26 -18.86
C GLY A 16 -3.19 -5.55 -17.40
N LYS A 17 -2.06 -5.03 -16.91
CA LYS A 17 -1.59 -5.24 -15.52
C LYS A 17 -2.65 -4.83 -14.48
N THR A 18 -3.19 -3.62 -14.58
CA THR A 18 -4.23 -3.12 -13.66
C THR A 18 -5.49 -3.98 -13.73
N THR A 19 -5.90 -4.43 -14.92
CA THR A 19 -7.05 -5.33 -15.09
C THR A 19 -6.81 -6.67 -14.41
N LEU A 20 -5.62 -7.24 -14.58
CA LEU A 20 -5.23 -8.47 -13.90
C LEU A 20 -5.23 -8.29 -12.37
N LEU A 21 -4.64 -7.19 -11.88
CA LEU A 21 -4.57 -6.90 -10.46
C LEU A 21 -5.96 -6.73 -9.82
N LYS A 22 -6.89 -6.05 -10.53
CA LYS A 22 -8.29 -5.92 -10.09
C LYS A 22 -8.98 -7.27 -9.97
N LYS A 23 -8.82 -8.17 -10.95
CA LYS A 23 -9.38 -9.52 -10.88
C LYS A 23 -8.82 -10.33 -9.72
N ILE A 24 -7.51 -10.23 -9.47
CA ILE A 24 -6.86 -10.85 -8.31
C ILE A 24 -7.47 -10.28 -7.02
N ALA A 25 -7.65 -8.97 -6.94
CA ALA A 25 -8.24 -8.33 -5.78
C ALA A 25 -9.68 -8.81 -5.53
N GLU A 26 -10.52 -8.80 -6.56
CA GLU A 26 -11.90 -9.29 -6.48
C GLU A 26 -11.97 -10.76 -6.00
N GLU A 27 -11.13 -11.62 -6.54
CA GLU A 27 -11.08 -13.04 -6.16
C GLU A 27 -10.63 -13.22 -4.70
N LEU A 28 -9.57 -12.53 -4.27
CA LEU A 28 -9.04 -12.65 -2.92
C LEU A 28 -9.95 -12.02 -1.88
N MET A 29 -10.59 -10.89 -2.18
CA MET A 29 -11.53 -10.22 -1.27
C MET A 29 -12.84 -11.00 -1.06
N ASN A 30 -13.21 -11.89 -1.99
CA ASN A 30 -14.36 -12.77 -1.86
C ASN A 30 -14.07 -14.06 -1.07
N ARG A 31 -12.82 -14.30 -0.65
CA ARG A 31 -12.44 -15.46 0.14
C ARG A 31 -12.61 -15.18 1.63
N ASN A 32 -13.17 -16.15 2.36
CA ASN A 32 -13.38 -16.04 3.81
C ASN A 32 -12.10 -16.29 4.63
N ASP A 33 -11.12 -16.98 4.06
CA ASP A 33 -9.83 -17.32 4.69
C ASP A 33 -8.74 -16.27 4.44
N ILE A 34 -9.02 -15.27 3.61
CA ILE A 34 -8.11 -14.18 3.26
C ILE A 34 -8.74 -12.85 3.61
N LYS A 35 -7.98 -12.00 4.31
CA LYS A 35 -8.32 -10.60 4.51
C LYS A 35 -7.44 -9.74 3.61
N ALA A 36 -7.92 -9.48 2.40
CA ALA A 36 -7.21 -8.66 1.41
C ALA A 36 -7.66 -7.21 1.45
N GLU A 37 -6.71 -6.30 1.23
CA GLU A 37 -6.95 -4.86 1.01
C GLU A 37 -6.40 -4.46 -0.36
N TYR A 38 -7.16 -3.66 -1.10
CA TYR A 38 -6.78 -3.21 -2.44
C TYR A 38 -6.61 -1.69 -2.50
N MET A 39 -5.46 -1.25 -2.96
CA MET A 39 -5.16 0.16 -3.25
C MET A 39 -5.05 0.36 -4.76
N PRO A 40 -6.06 0.96 -5.42
CA PRO A 40 -5.98 1.32 -6.83
C PRO A 40 -5.02 2.49 -7.05
N GLN A 41 -4.64 2.70 -8.30
CA GLN A 41 -3.80 3.84 -8.69
C GLN A 41 -4.45 5.20 -8.32
N ASN A 42 -5.78 5.31 -8.46
CA ASN A 42 -6.57 6.43 -7.96
C ASN A 42 -7.27 6.01 -6.67
N TYR A 43 -6.67 6.32 -5.53
CA TYR A 43 -7.07 5.83 -4.21
C TYR A 43 -7.75 6.90 -3.33
N GLU A 44 -7.93 8.13 -3.79
CA GLU A 44 -8.49 9.20 -2.95
C GLU A 44 -9.90 8.87 -2.45
N ASP A 45 -10.69 8.12 -3.22
CA ASP A 45 -12.03 7.66 -2.81
C ASP A 45 -12.01 6.68 -1.61
N LEU A 46 -10.84 6.13 -1.27
CA LEU A 46 -10.67 5.28 -0.09
C LEU A 46 -10.34 6.07 1.18
N LEU A 47 -10.17 7.39 1.05
CA LEU A 47 -9.81 8.29 2.15
C LEU A 47 -11.04 9.08 2.61
N GLU A 48 -11.16 9.28 3.91
CA GLU A 48 -12.08 10.23 4.49
C GLU A 48 -11.39 11.60 4.58
N LEU A 49 -11.54 12.40 3.52
CA LEU A 49 -10.77 13.62 3.32
C LEU A 49 -11.04 14.74 4.34
N SER A 50 -12.16 14.69 5.06
CA SER A 50 -12.60 15.70 6.03
C SER A 50 -12.02 15.54 7.43
N VAL A 51 -11.53 14.36 7.76
CA VAL A 51 -10.97 14.05 9.10
C VAL A 51 -9.45 14.17 9.11
N THR A 52 -8.87 14.21 10.32
CA THR A 52 -7.42 14.19 10.50
C THR A 52 -6.84 12.78 10.25
N PRO A 53 -5.54 12.64 9.94
CA PRO A 53 -4.88 11.34 9.87
C PRO A 53 -5.07 10.49 11.14
N VAL A 54 -5.03 11.12 12.30
CA VAL A 54 -5.22 10.44 13.59
C VAL A 54 -6.64 9.88 13.69
N ASP A 55 -7.66 10.70 13.39
CA ASP A 55 -9.07 10.27 13.48
C ASP A 55 -9.40 9.19 12.44
N TYR A 56 -8.82 9.29 11.24
CA TYR A 56 -8.99 8.27 10.17
C TYR A 56 -8.45 6.89 10.57
N LEU A 57 -7.39 6.85 11.36
CA LEU A 57 -6.75 5.62 11.80
C LEU A 57 -7.32 5.08 13.12
N ASP A 58 -7.90 5.97 13.94
CA ASP A 58 -8.44 5.64 15.25
C ASP A 58 -9.77 4.88 15.14
N LYS A 59 -9.80 3.67 15.67
CA LYS A 59 -11.00 2.82 15.66
C LYS A 59 -11.73 2.80 17.00
N THR A 60 -11.07 3.17 18.08
CA THR A 60 -11.58 2.95 19.45
C THR A 60 -11.85 4.25 20.20
N GLY A 61 -11.21 5.37 19.82
CA GLY A 61 -11.19 6.61 20.58
C GLY A 61 -10.34 6.55 21.85
N ASP A 62 -9.61 5.45 22.06
CA ASP A 62 -8.78 5.25 23.23
C ASP A 62 -7.49 6.06 23.17
N LYS A 63 -7.09 6.64 24.31
CA LYS A 63 -5.91 7.48 24.41
C LYS A 63 -4.61 6.75 24.07
N GLU A 64 -4.49 5.48 24.45
CA GLU A 64 -3.31 4.67 24.17
C GLU A 64 -3.21 4.36 22.67
N GLU A 65 -4.32 4.04 22.02
CA GLU A 65 -4.36 3.82 20.57
C GLU A 65 -4.01 5.08 19.80
N ARG A 66 -4.58 6.23 20.16
CA ARG A 66 -4.24 7.53 19.56
C ARG A 66 -2.75 7.86 19.71
N THR A 67 -2.14 7.54 20.84
CA THR A 67 -0.70 7.73 21.08
C THR A 67 0.13 6.82 20.15
N ARG A 68 -0.25 5.55 19.98
CA ARG A 68 0.40 4.63 19.05
C ARG A 68 0.29 5.11 17.60
N ILE A 69 -0.91 5.56 17.19
CA ILE A 69 -1.16 6.11 15.86
C ILE A 69 -0.24 7.30 15.58
N ARG A 70 -0.12 8.26 16.52
CA ARG A 70 0.82 9.40 16.39
C ARG A 70 2.26 8.95 16.27
N THR A 71 2.67 7.91 16.99
CA THR A 71 4.00 7.33 16.89
C THR A 71 4.23 6.72 15.50
N TYR A 72 3.27 5.98 14.96
CA TYR A 72 3.35 5.44 13.60
C TYR A 72 3.42 6.55 12.55
N LEU A 73 2.56 7.56 12.63
CA LEU A 73 2.58 8.71 11.72
C LEU A 73 3.93 9.45 11.79
N GLY A 74 4.47 9.65 13.00
CA GLY A 74 5.80 10.23 13.18
C GLY A 74 6.91 9.41 12.52
N SER A 75 6.85 8.07 12.59
CA SER A 75 7.79 7.19 11.89
C SER A 75 7.68 7.31 10.36
N LEU A 76 6.51 7.65 9.84
CA LEU A 76 6.25 7.95 8.43
C LEU A 76 6.58 9.42 8.05
N LYS A 77 7.24 10.16 8.96
CA LYS A 77 7.67 11.55 8.75
C LYS A 77 6.51 12.56 8.64
N TYR A 78 5.41 12.32 9.35
CA TYR A 78 4.41 13.35 9.59
C TYR A 78 4.89 14.29 10.68
N THR A 79 4.68 15.58 10.47
CA THR A 79 4.84 16.58 11.54
C THR A 79 3.62 16.58 12.47
N PRO A 80 3.73 17.06 13.71
CA PRO A 80 2.56 17.22 14.58
C PRO A 80 1.43 18.02 13.95
N ASP A 81 1.76 19.07 13.22
CA ASP A 81 0.80 19.91 12.49
C ASP A 81 0.03 19.13 11.42
N GLU A 82 0.73 18.34 10.60
CA GLU A 82 0.11 17.50 9.59
C GLU A 82 -0.80 16.41 10.16
N MET A 83 -0.59 16.00 11.41
CA MET A 83 -1.45 15.03 12.09
C MET A 83 -2.80 15.62 12.54
N GLU A 84 -2.86 16.94 12.71
CA GLU A 84 -4.04 17.68 13.21
C GLU A 84 -4.85 18.37 12.09
N HIS A 85 -4.35 18.37 10.86
CA HIS A 85 -5.06 18.94 9.71
C HIS A 85 -5.84 17.87 8.93
N PRO A 86 -6.97 18.22 8.28
CA PRO A 86 -7.72 17.30 7.46
C PRO A 86 -6.89 16.67 6.34
N ILE A 87 -7.15 15.39 6.05
CA ILE A 87 -6.43 14.62 5.01
C ILE A 87 -6.47 15.33 3.64
N ARG A 88 -7.52 16.08 3.32
CA ARG A 88 -7.61 16.86 2.05
C ARG A 88 -6.46 17.85 1.87
N GLU A 89 -5.87 18.35 2.95
CA GLU A 89 -4.80 19.35 2.95
C GLU A 89 -3.40 18.74 2.79
N LEU A 90 -3.31 17.43 2.91
CA LEU A 90 -2.06 16.68 2.77
C LEU A 90 -1.64 16.54 1.30
N SER A 91 -0.33 16.40 1.07
CA SER A 91 0.20 16.06 -0.25
C SER A 91 -0.22 14.64 -0.67
N GLY A 92 -0.17 14.36 -1.99
CA GLY A 92 -0.49 13.02 -2.50
C GLY A 92 0.34 11.91 -1.85
N GLY A 93 1.64 12.16 -1.61
CA GLY A 93 2.50 11.20 -0.92
C GLY A 93 2.11 10.96 0.55
N GLN A 94 1.66 12.00 1.24
CA GLN A 94 1.15 11.86 2.61
C GLN A 94 -0.19 11.12 2.64
N LYS A 95 -1.10 11.43 1.72
CA LYS A 95 -2.36 10.69 1.55
C LYS A 95 -2.12 9.21 1.31
N ALA A 96 -1.17 8.86 0.44
CA ALA A 96 -0.81 7.47 0.21
C ALA A 96 -0.23 6.77 1.45
N LYS A 97 0.62 7.47 2.22
CA LYS A 97 1.18 6.92 3.47
C LYS A 97 0.12 6.59 4.51
N VAL A 98 -0.83 7.50 4.76
CA VAL A 98 -1.90 7.25 5.74
C VAL A 98 -2.82 6.11 5.30
N LEU A 99 -3.13 6.00 4.00
CA LEU A 99 -3.90 4.88 3.48
C LEU A 99 -3.17 3.54 3.66
N LEU A 100 -1.90 3.47 3.27
CA LEU A 100 -1.08 2.26 3.44
C LEU A 100 -0.93 1.87 4.92
N LEU A 101 -0.80 2.86 5.81
CA LEU A 101 -0.78 2.61 7.24
C LEU A 101 -2.12 2.02 7.72
N ARG A 102 -3.25 2.59 7.30
CA ARG A 102 -4.58 2.03 7.61
C ARG A 102 -4.71 0.59 7.15
N MET A 103 -4.30 0.31 5.91
CA MET A 103 -4.36 -1.04 5.35
C MET A 103 -3.47 -2.02 6.15
N SER A 104 -2.28 -1.59 6.55
CA SER A 104 -1.38 -2.40 7.38
C SER A 104 -1.92 -2.67 8.78
N LEU A 105 -2.66 -1.72 9.35
CA LEU A 105 -3.27 -1.83 10.68
C LEU A 105 -4.66 -2.50 10.66
N SER A 106 -5.24 -2.75 9.49
CA SER A 106 -6.57 -3.35 9.37
C SER A 106 -6.62 -4.82 9.79
N GLY A 107 -5.47 -5.45 9.98
CA GLY A 107 -5.32 -6.90 10.16
C GLY A 107 -5.40 -7.68 8.84
N ALA A 108 -5.20 -7.02 7.71
CA ALA A 108 -5.07 -7.68 6.42
C ALA A 108 -3.88 -8.64 6.42
N ASN A 109 -4.02 -9.76 5.71
CA ASN A 109 -2.92 -10.69 5.46
C ASN A 109 -2.46 -10.65 3.99
N VAL A 110 -3.14 -9.90 3.14
CA VAL A 110 -2.73 -9.62 1.75
C VAL A 110 -2.97 -8.15 1.42
N LEU A 111 -1.95 -7.47 0.91
CA LEU A 111 -2.06 -6.14 0.30
C LEU A 111 -1.93 -6.24 -1.21
N ILE A 112 -2.82 -5.60 -1.93
CA ILE A 112 -2.84 -5.55 -3.39
C ILE A 112 -2.71 -4.09 -3.79
N LEU A 113 -1.60 -3.73 -4.46
CA LEU A 113 -1.19 -2.34 -4.62
C LEU A 113 -0.91 -1.99 -6.09
N ASP A 114 -1.63 -1.02 -6.64
CA ASP A 114 -1.42 -0.52 -7.99
C ASP A 114 -0.59 0.77 -7.96
N GLU A 115 0.71 0.67 -8.33
CA GLU A 115 1.70 1.77 -8.33
C GLU A 115 1.83 2.49 -6.96
N PRO A 116 2.10 1.76 -5.87
CA PRO A 116 2.02 2.32 -4.51
C PRO A 116 3.02 3.45 -4.23
N THR A 117 4.10 3.56 -5.03
CA THR A 117 5.15 4.56 -4.83
C THR A 117 5.10 5.74 -5.80
N ARG A 118 4.11 5.77 -6.70
CA ARG A 118 4.03 6.75 -7.80
C ARG A 118 4.08 8.21 -7.35
N ASN A 119 3.49 8.54 -6.21
CA ASN A 119 3.33 9.92 -5.72
C ASN A 119 4.28 10.27 -4.58
N PHE A 120 5.30 9.45 -4.30
CA PHE A 120 6.22 9.71 -3.21
C PHE A 120 7.37 10.62 -3.61
N SER A 121 7.70 11.54 -2.71
CA SER A 121 8.95 12.27 -2.76
C SER A 121 10.14 11.31 -2.49
N PRO A 122 11.35 11.65 -2.93
CA PRO A 122 12.56 10.87 -2.62
C PRO A 122 12.75 10.59 -1.12
N LEU A 123 12.29 11.49 -0.26
CA LEU A 123 12.39 11.36 1.20
C LEU A 123 11.36 10.38 1.79
N SER A 124 10.19 10.25 1.16
CA SER A 124 9.12 9.36 1.63
C SER A 124 9.29 7.91 1.16
N GLY A 125 9.91 7.71 0.00
CA GLY A 125 10.08 6.40 -0.61
C GLY A 125 10.72 5.35 0.31
N PRO A 126 11.87 5.62 0.95
CA PRO A 126 12.54 4.63 1.82
C PRO A 126 11.66 4.14 2.98
N VAL A 127 10.89 5.04 3.59
CA VAL A 127 10.04 4.69 4.74
C VAL A 127 8.90 3.76 4.32
N ILE A 128 8.29 4.04 3.17
CA ILE A 128 7.21 3.18 2.63
C ILE A 128 7.74 1.84 2.16
N ARG A 129 8.89 1.80 1.49
CA ARG A 129 9.49 0.53 1.07
C ARG A 129 9.80 -0.35 2.28
N LYS A 130 10.35 0.24 3.36
CA LYS A 130 10.60 -0.47 4.61
C LYS A 130 9.29 -1.01 5.20
N MET A 131 8.25 -0.19 5.31
CA MET A 131 6.94 -0.61 5.84
C MET A 131 6.35 -1.78 5.05
N LEU A 132 6.40 -1.73 3.71
CA LEU A 132 5.88 -2.79 2.86
C LEU A 132 6.75 -4.05 2.90
N ARG A 133 8.07 -3.90 3.01
CA ARG A 133 9.00 -5.03 3.19
C ARG A 133 8.75 -5.77 4.52
N GLU A 134 8.51 -5.02 5.59
CA GLU A 134 8.26 -5.55 6.93
C GLU A 134 6.80 -5.99 7.16
N PHE A 135 5.89 -5.73 6.22
CA PHE A 135 4.50 -6.17 6.35
C PHE A 135 4.45 -7.70 6.51
N PRO A 136 3.77 -8.24 7.54
CA PRO A 136 3.83 -9.67 7.88
C PRO A 136 3.07 -10.56 6.88
N GLY A 137 2.18 -9.99 6.06
CA GLY A 137 1.41 -10.70 5.05
C GLY A 137 2.03 -10.65 3.65
N ALA A 138 1.32 -11.18 2.67
CA ALA A 138 1.71 -11.10 1.27
C ALA A 138 1.45 -9.69 0.69
N VAL A 139 2.28 -9.29 -0.28
CA VAL A 139 2.05 -8.09 -1.09
C VAL A 139 2.06 -8.49 -2.56
N ILE A 140 1.02 -8.09 -3.28
CA ILE A 140 0.95 -8.21 -4.74
C ILE A 140 0.88 -6.79 -5.30
N SER A 141 1.84 -6.41 -6.11
CA SER A 141 1.93 -5.04 -6.60
C SER A 141 2.19 -4.95 -8.09
N ILE A 142 1.80 -3.82 -8.67
CA ILE A 142 2.32 -3.33 -9.93
C ILE A 142 3.23 -2.17 -9.59
N SER A 143 4.43 -2.13 -10.13
CA SER A 143 5.33 -0.98 -9.99
C SER A 143 6.32 -0.89 -11.14
N HIS A 144 6.70 0.35 -11.49
CA HIS A 144 7.81 0.68 -12.39
C HIS A 144 9.00 1.29 -11.62
N ASP A 145 8.88 1.43 -10.30
CA ASP A 145 9.93 1.95 -9.43
C ASP A 145 10.98 0.87 -9.16
N ARG A 146 12.17 1.03 -9.73
CA ARG A 146 13.28 0.07 -9.57
C ARG A 146 13.65 -0.15 -8.11
N LYS A 147 13.71 0.92 -7.31
CA LYS A 147 14.06 0.81 -5.88
C LYS A 147 13.00 0.03 -5.11
N TYR A 148 11.72 0.25 -5.42
CA TYR A 148 10.64 -0.54 -4.84
C TYR A 148 10.80 -2.02 -5.18
N ILE A 149 11.04 -2.34 -6.45
CA ILE A 149 11.20 -3.71 -6.91
C ILE A 149 12.40 -4.38 -6.22
N GLU A 150 13.54 -3.71 -6.15
CA GLU A 150 14.78 -4.25 -5.57
C GLU A 150 14.70 -4.40 -4.04
N GLU A 151 14.08 -3.44 -3.33
CA GLU A 151 14.09 -3.42 -1.86
C GLU A 151 12.90 -4.15 -1.24
N VAL A 152 11.77 -4.28 -1.95
CA VAL A 152 10.53 -4.82 -1.39
C VAL A 152 10.20 -6.21 -1.92
N CYS A 153 10.43 -6.47 -3.21
CA CYS A 153 9.86 -7.65 -3.87
C CYS A 153 10.78 -8.86 -3.78
N ASP A 154 10.20 -10.03 -3.49
CA ASP A 154 10.89 -11.32 -3.51
C ASP A 154 10.81 -11.95 -4.90
N LYS A 155 9.72 -11.70 -5.66
CA LYS A 155 9.48 -12.27 -6.98
C LYS A 155 8.98 -11.24 -7.96
N ILE A 156 9.46 -11.32 -9.17
CA ILE A 156 9.05 -10.45 -10.26
C ILE A 156 8.41 -11.28 -11.37
N TYR A 157 7.19 -10.93 -11.74
CA TYR A 157 6.48 -11.52 -12.86
C TYR A 157 6.33 -10.50 -13.98
N GLN A 158 6.56 -10.92 -15.20
CA GLN A 158 6.30 -10.12 -16.40
C GLN A 158 4.99 -10.53 -17.05
N LEU A 159 4.09 -9.57 -17.24
CA LEU A 159 2.89 -9.75 -18.03
C LEU A 159 3.21 -9.42 -19.51
N ASN A 160 3.01 -10.40 -20.38
CA ASN A 160 3.20 -10.29 -21.82
C ASN A 160 2.02 -10.95 -22.58
N PRO A 161 1.95 -10.90 -23.92
CA PRO A 161 0.86 -11.51 -24.67
C PRO A 161 0.67 -13.03 -24.45
N ASN A 162 1.71 -13.72 -24.02
CA ASN A 162 1.67 -15.15 -23.73
C ASN A 162 1.27 -15.46 -22.27
N GLY A 163 0.98 -14.44 -21.47
CA GLY A 163 0.56 -14.57 -20.08
C GLY A 163 1.58 -14.02 -19.08
N LEU A 164 1.47 -14.49 -17.83
CA LEU A 164 2.30 -14.07 -16.70
C LEU A 164 3.48 -15.05 -16.56
N GLN A 165 4.70 -14.53 -16.64
CA GLN A 165 5.94 -15.31 -16.54
C GLN A 165 6.80 -14.82 -15.37
N LEU A 166 7.30 -15.74 -14.53
CA LEU A 166 8.29 -15.45 -13.51
C LEU A 166 9.63 -15.13 -14.18
N ILE A 167 10.22 -13.98 -13.85
CA ILE A 167 11.50 -13.53 -14.41
C ILE A 167 12.61 -13.37 -13.37
N SER A 168 12.27 -13.26 -12.08
CA SER A 168 13.25 -13.18 -10.98
C SER A 168 12.62 -13.66 -9.66
N GLU A 169 13.45 -14.32 -8.87
CA GLU A 169 13.22 -14.70 -7.46
C GLU A 169 14.30 -14.09 -6.58
#